data_6c678e866e32132c5600a9196843c6ba
#
_entry.id   6c678e866e32132c5600a9196843c6ba
#
_cell.length_a   1.000
_cell.length_b   1.000
_cell.length_c   1.000
_cell.angle_alpha   90.00
_cell.angle_beta   90.00
_cell.angle_gamma   90.00
#
_symmetry.space_group_name_H-M   'P 1'
#
loop_
_entity.id
_entity.type
_entity.pdbx_description
1 polymer ?
#
loop_
_entity_poly.entity_id
_entity_poly.type
_entity_poly.pdbx_seq_one_letter_code
_entity_poly.pdbx_strand_id
1 'polypeptide(L)'
;MKRFWMILVAVFGLWGCSSVNIDHYRAEQPVLELRDYFNGTLDAWGMFQDRSGKVVKRFHVLIDARWEGEVGTLDERFTYSDGSTQRRVWTITRLGPGRYSGRADDVVGEATGEAAGNALRWRYVLALPVDGKVYNVDFDDWMFLMDD
;
A
#
# COMPACT_ATOMS: atom_id res chain seq x y z
N MET A 1 44.77 -49.02 -7.53
CA MET A 1 44.66 -47.59 -7.22
C MET A 1 43.26 -47.11 -7.66
N LYS A 2 42.30 -47.02 -6.73
CA LYS A 2 40.92 -46.61 -7.01
C LYS A 2 40.81 -45.12 -6.66
N ARG A 3 40.62 -44.27 -7.68
CA ARG A 3 40.38 -42.80 -7.52
C ARG A 3 38.96 -42.61 -7.08
N PHE A 4 38.74 -42.20 -5.82
CA PHE A 4 37.47 -41.69 -5.31
C PHE A 4 37.28 -40.24 -5.84
N TRP A 5 36.29 -40.05 -6.68
CA TRP A 5 35.78 -38.71 -7.03
C TRP A 5 34.75 -38.30 -6.01
N MET A 6 35.10 -37.34 -5.17
CA MET A 6 34.16 -36.66 -4.27
C MET A 6 33.42 -35.60 -5.08
N ILE A 7 32.13 -35.81 -5.34
CA ILE A 7 31.24 -34.81 -5.92
C ILE A 7 30.78 -33.92 -4.77
N LEU A 8 31.30 -32.70 -4.72
CA LEU A 8 30.86 -31.67 -3.80
C LEU A 8 29.58 -31.04 -4.37
N VAL A 9 28.40 -31.45 -3.88
CA VAL A 9 27.14 -30.81 -4.21
C VAL A 9 27.03 -29.52 -3.40
N ALA A 10 27.29 -28.37 -4.02
CA ALA A 10 27.03 -27.07 -3.43
C ALA A 10 25.51 -26.81 -3.47
N VAL A 11 24.86 -26.98 -2.31
CA VAL A 11 23.48 -26.56 -2.12
C VAL A 11 23.47 -25.03 -2.01
N PHE A 12 23.25 -24.35 -3.12
CA PHE A 12 22.91 -22.93 -3.12
C PHE A 12 21.48 -22.79 -2.56
N GLY A 13 21.37 -22.44 -1.29
CA GLY A 13 20.12 -22.04 -0.70
C GLY A 13 19.59 -20.80 -1.44
N LEU A 14 18.51 -20.95 -2.19
CA LEU A 14 17.73 -19.84 -2.72
C LEU A 14 17.08 -19.12 -1.52
N TRP A 15 17.74 -18.11 -1.01
CA TRP A 15 17.12 -17.16 -0.10
C TRP A 15 16.17 -16.30 -0.94
N GLY A 16 14.97 -16.80 -1.15
CA GLY A 16 13.91 -16.00 -1.75
C GLY A 16 13.60 -14.84 -0.80
N CYS A 17 13.67 -13.61 -1.31
CA CYS A 17 13.08 -12.47 -0.63
C CYS A 17 11.57 -12.73 -0.52
N SER A 18 11.11 -13.24 0.62
CA SER A 18 9.69 -13.34 0.89
C SER A 18 9.18 -11.91 1.14
N SER A 19 8.25 -11.44 0.31
CA SER A 19 7.50 -10.23 0.61
C SER A 19 6.75 -10.44 1.94
N VAL A 20 6.74 -9.41 2.79
CA VAL A 20 5.99 -9.46 4.06
C VAL A 20 4.52 -9.75 3.76
N ASN A 21 3.96 -10.75 4.45
CA ASN A 21 2.54 -11.08 4.36
C ASN A 21 1.76 -10.22 5.35
N ILE A 22 0.60 -9.69 4.95
CA ILE A 22 -0.28 -8.90 5.82
C ILE A 22 -0.70 -9.67 7.07
N ASP A 23 -0.80 -11.00 6.99
CA ASP A 23 -1.16 -11.88 8.11
C ASP A 23 -0.18 -11.83 9.29
N HIS A 24 1.05 -11.34 9.10
CA HIS A 24 1.99 -11.12 10.21
C HIS A 24 1.45 -10.12 11.25
N TYR A 25 0.57 -9.22 10.82
CA TYR A 25 -0.01 -8.17 11.67
C TYR A 25 -1.36 -8.55 12.26
N ARG A 26 -1.88 -9.75 12.00
CA ARG A 26 -3.23 -10.18 12.39
C ARG A 26 -3.52 -10.07 13.90
N ALA A 27 -2.50 -10.23 14.74
CA ALA A 27 -2.62 -10.13 16.20
C ALA A 27 -2.35 -8.72 16.75
N GLU A 28 -1.92 -7.77 15.90
CA GLU A 28 -1.57 -6.42 16.30
C GLU A 28 -2.82 -5.56 16.56
N GLN A 29 -2.67 -4.60 17.48
CA GLN A 29 -3.73 -3.69 17.91
C GLN A 29 -3.26 -2.23 17.75
N PRO A 30 -4.19 -1.28 17.63
CA PRO A 30 -5.65 -1.46 17.51
C PRO A 30 -6.03 -2.05 16.15
N VAL A 31 -7.20 -2.73 16.05
CA VAL A 31 -7.66 -3.31 14.80
C VAL A 31 -8.10 -2.22 13.82
N LEU A 32 -7.54 -2.22 12.63
CA LEU A 32 -7.90 -1.28 11.57
C LEU A 32 -9.10 -1.80 10.77
N GLU A 33 -10.28 -1.24 11.03
CA GLU A 33 -11.46 -1.38 10.16
C GLU A 33 -11.63 -0.08 9.36
N LEU A 34 -11.52 -0.16 8.04
CA LEU A 34 -11.46 1.05 7.20
C LEU A 34 -12.69 1.94 7.35
N ARG A 35 -13.88 1.37 7.44
CA ARG A 35 -15.12 2.13 7.56
C ARG A 35 -15.23 2.92 8.87
N ASP A 36 -14.66 2.38 9.92
CA ASP A 36 -14.71 3.01 11.25
C ASP A 36 -13.63 4.09 11.36
N TYR A 37 -12.42 3.80 10.90
CA TYR A 37 -11.29 4.72 10.97
C TYR A 37 -11.39 5.85 9.92
N PHE A 38 -11.60 5.51 8.65
CA PHE A 38 -11.75 6.50 7.57
C PHE A 38 -13.18 7.04 7.51
N ASN A 39 -13.59 7.75 8.55
CA ASN A 39 -14.91 8.37 8.66
C ASN A 39 -14.80 9.76 9.28
N GLY A 40 -15.08 10.80 8.49
CA GLY A 40 -14.84 12.19 8.84
C GLY A 40 -13.53 12.70 8.26
N THR A 41 -12.93 13.70 8.93
CA THR A 41 -11.68 14.32 8.48
C THR A 41 -10.52 13.79 9.31
N LEU A 42 -9.46 13.35 8.62
CA LEU A 42 -8.24 12.84 9.26
C LEU A 42 -6.99 13.30 8.51
N ASP A 43 -5.89 13.30 9.24
CA ASP A 43 -4.55 13.60 8.73
C ASP A 43 -3.70 12.34 8.68
N ALA A 44 -2.91 12.21 7.62
CA ALA A 44 -1.90 11.16 7.55
C ALA A 44 -0.58 11.69 6.98
N TRP A 45 0.51 11.07 7.38
CA TRP A 45 1.86 11.38 6.91
C TRP A 45 2.47 10.13 6.32
N GLY A 46 3.22 10.32 5.24
CA GLY A 46 3.85 9.21 4.58
C GLY A 46 5.05 9.60 3.73
N MET A 47 5.64 8.59 3.13
CA MET A 47 6.77 8.73 2.23
C MET A 47 6.69 7.73 1.10
N PHE A 48 7.22 8.11 -0.05
CA PHE A 48 7.48 7.19 -1.15
C PHE A 48 8.93 6.71 -1.09
N GLN A 49 9.11 5.42 -1.23
CA GLN A 49 10.41 4.80 -1.36
C GLN A 49 10.54 4.16 -2.75
N ASP A 50 11.71 4.24 -3.34
CA ASP A 50 12.01 3.49 -4.54
C ASP A 50 12.30 2.00 -4.22
N ARG A 51 12.56 1.19 -5.24
CA ARG A 51 12.84 -0.25 -5.08
C ARG A 51 14.11 -0.56 -4.26
N SER A 52 14.98 0.44 -4.06
CA SER A 52 16.17 0.31 -3.22
C SER A 52 15.89 0.64 -1.74
N GLY A 53 14.68 1.08 -1.41
CA GLY A 53 14.29 1.56 -0.09
C GLY A 53 14.66 3.02 0.18
N LYS A 54 15.19 3.76 -0.82
CA LYS A 54 15.49 5.19 -0.68
C LYS A 54 14.21 6.00 -0.66
N VAL A 55 14.04 6.87 0.35
CA VAL A 55 12.96 7.85 0.40
C VAL A 55 13.15 8.89 -0.70
N VAL A 56 12.22 8.94 -1.64
CA VAL A 56 12.25 9.86 -2.79
C VAL A 56 11.35 11.07 -2.60
N LYS A 57 10.26 10.94 -1.80
CA LYS A 57 9.32 12.03 -1.53
C LYS A 57 8.59 11.77 -0.21
N ARG A 58 8.27 12.82 0.54
CA ARG A 58 7.41 12.76 1.73
C ARG A 58 6.14 13.54 1.46
N PHE A 59 5.08 13.22 2.18
CA PHE A 59 3.81 13.94 2.08
C PHE A 59 3.08 14.00 3.41
N HIS A 60 2.24 15.01 3.50
CA HIS A 60 1.10 15.09 4.38
C HIS A 60 -0.17 15.01 3.53
N VAL A 61 -1.18 14.32 3.98
CA VAL A 61 -2.48 14.23 3.30
C VAL A 61 -3.60 14.50 4.28
N LEU A 62 -4.47 15.43 3.90
CA LEU A 62 -5.76 15.66 4.56
C LEU A 62 -6.82 14.84 3.82
N ILE A 63 -7.54 14.01 4.54
CA ILE A 63 -8.53 13.08 3.99
C ILE A 63 -9.90 13.41 4.55
N ASP A 64 -10.87 13.70 3.66
CA ASP A 64 -12.28 13.73 4.01
C ASP A 64 -12.95 12.44 3.55
N ALA A 65 -13.36 11.63 4.49
CA ALA A 65 -13.88 10.28 4.24
C ALA A 65 -15.33 10.14 4.68
N ARG A 66 -16.11 9.38 3.91
CA ARG A 66 -17.50 9.02 4.24
C ARG A 66 -17.84 7.65 3.65
N TRP A 67 -18.75 6.94 4.31
CA TRP A 67 -19.24 5.64 3.87
C TRP A 67 -20.76 5.62 3.71
N GLU A 68 -21.20 4.95 2.64
CA GLU A 68 -22.60 4.62 2.38
C GLU A 68 -22.70 3.10 2.19
N GLY A 69 -23.12 2.38 3.24
CA GLY A 69 -23.07 0.92 3.26
C GLY A 69 -21.64 0.38 3.16
N GLU A 70 -21.40 -0.39 2.13
CA GLU A 70 -20.06 -1.01 1.87
C GLU A 70 -19.19 -0.16 0.95
N VAL A 71 -19.62 1.05 0.57
CA VAL A 71 -18.88 1.93 -0.34
C VAL A 71 -18.40 3.17 0.39
N GLY A 72 -17.09 3.39 0.39
CA GLY A 72 -16.43 4.56 0.96
C GLY A 72 -15.96 5.52 -0.14
N THR A 73 -16.04 6.81 0.13
CA THR A 73 -15.39 7.87 -0.67
C THR A 73 -14.36 8.55 0.21
N LEU A 74 -13.10 8.58 -0.24
CA LEU A 74 -12.00 9.26 0.43
C LEU A 74 -11.49 10.35 -0.50
N ASP A 75 -11.67 11.61 -0.11
CA ASP A 75 -11.17 12.80 -0.81
C ASP A 75 -9.84 13.22 -0.19
N GLU A 76 -8.75 12.92 -0.85
CA GLU A 76 -7.38 13.10 -0.38
C GLU A 76 -6.75 14.36 -0.98
N ARG A 77 -6.24 15.23 -0.12
CA ARG A 77 -5.47 16.44 -0.50
C ARG A 77 -4.05 16.33 0.00
N PHE A 78 -3.15 16.01 -0.91
CA PHE A 78 -1.72 15.85 -0.64
C PHE A 78 -0.97 17.17 -0.69
N THR A 79 -0.04 17.33 0.25
CA THR A 79 1.03 18.34 0.21
C THR A 79 2.36 17.62 0.30
N TYR A 80 3.17 17.76 -0.73
CA TYR A 80 4.45 17.08 -0.85
C TYR A 80 5.61 17.89 -0.30
N SER A 81 6.73 17.23 0.03
CA SER A 81 7.94 17.86 0.57
C SER A 81 8.63 18.84 -0.39
N ASP A 82 8.32 18.85 -1.66
CA ASP A 82 8.76 19.82 -2.67
C ASP A 82 7.79 21.01 -2.82
N GLY A 83 6.74 21.07 -2.01
CA GLY A 83 5.70 22.10 -2.05
C GLY A 83 4.60 21.87 -3.09
N SER A 84 4.72 20.85 -3.93
CA SER A 84 3.64 20.49 -4.87
C SER A 84 2.43 19.90 -4.14
N THR A 85 1.26 19.99 -4.78
CA THR A 85 0.01 19.48 -4.24
C THR A 85 -0.68 18.56 -5.25
N GLN A 86 -1.50 17.64 -4.75
CA GLN A 86 -2.32 16.75 -5.56
C GLN A 86 -3.63 16.46 -4.84
N ARG A 87 -4.70 16.24 -5.58
CA ARG A 87 -5.96 15.70 -5.07
C ARG A 87 -6.22 14.35 -5.72
N ARG A 88 -6.66 13.39 -4.92
CA ARG A 88 -7.15 12.09 -5.39
C ARG A 88 -8.44 11.76 -4.66
N VAL A 89 -9.41 11.22 -5.39
CA VAL A 89 -10.64 10.72 -4.79
C VAL A 89 -10.74 9.23 -5.02
N TRP A 90 -10.70 8.47 -3.94
CA TRP A 90 -10.94 7.04 -3.99
C TRP A 90 -12.42 6.73 -3.81
N THR A 91 -12.91 5.78 -4.60
CA THR A 91 -14.12 5.02 -4.29
C THR A 91 -13.68 3.63 -3.87
N ILE A 92 -13.89 3.30 -2.61
CA ILE A 92 -13.48 2.02 -2.00
C ILE A 92 -14.71 1.17 -1.77
N THR A 93 -14.67 -0.11 -2.14
CA THR A 93 -15.73 -1.09 -1.87
C THR A 93 -15.20 -2.17 -0.92
N ARG A 94 -15.91 -2.38 0.17
CA ARG A 94 -15.66 -3.50 1.08
C ARG A 94 -16.24 -4.78 0.48
N LEU A 95 -15.37 -5.78 0.24
CA LEU A 95 -15.72 -7.06 -0.38
C LEU A 95 -15.98 -8.18 0.65
N GLY A 96 -15.67 -7.92 1.91
CA GLY A 96 -15.79 -8.85 3.02
C GLY A 96 -14.76 -8.53 4.11
N PRO A 97 -14.66 -9.34 5.16
CA PRO A 97 -13.73 -9.11 6.26
C PRO A 97 -12.29 -8.90 5.75
N GLY A 98 -11.70 -7.74 6.06
CA GLY A 98 -10.34 -7.37 5.69
C GLY A 98 -10.04 -7.33 4.19
N ARG A 99 -11.04 -7.27 3.31
CA ARG A 99 -10.84 -7.23 1.86
C ARG A 99 -11.58 -6.07 1.22
N TYR A 100 -10.87 -5.34 0.36
CA TYR A 100 -11.36 -4.13 -0.28
C TYR A 100 -10.92 -4.07 -1.74
N SER A 101 -11.70 -3.39 -2.57
CA SER A 101 -11.25 -2.88 -3.86
C SER A 101 -11.41 -1.37 -3.91
N GLY A 102 -10.67 -0.71 -4.81
CA GLY A 102 -10.77 0.74 -4.95
C GLY A 102 -10.51 1.22 -6.36
N ARG A 103 -11.06 2.40 -6.68
CA ARG A 103 -10.86 3.09 -7.95
C ARG A 103 -10.57 4.56 -7.69
N ALA A 104 -9.68 5.13 -8.50
CA ALA A 104 -9.43 6.57 -8.60
C ALA A 104 -9.09 6.92 -10.05
N ASP A 105 -9.21 8.20 -10.42
CA ASP A 105 -9.06 8.65 -11.82
C ASP A 105 -7.67 8.40 -12.42
N ASP A 106 -6.64 8.41 -11.56
CA ASP A 106 -5.24 8.19 -11.94
C ASP A 106 -4.78 6.73 -11.73
N VAL A 107 -5.69 5.81 -11.38
CA VAL A 107 -5.42 4.39 -11.17
C VAL A 107 -5.89 3.56 -12.36
N VAL A 108 -5.01 2.69 -12.84
CA VAL A 108 -5.29 1.77 -13.95
C VAL A 108 -6.02 0.54 -13.40
N GLY A 109 -7.28 0.35 -13.82
CA GLY A 109 -8.11 -0.74 -13.33
C GLY A 109 -8.58 -0.56 -11.89
N GLU A 110 -8.43 -1.57 -11.07
CA GLU A 110 -8.81 -1.57 -9.65
C GLU A 110 -7.61 -1.79 -8.74
N ALA A 111 -7.60 -1.06 -7.64
CA ALA A 111 -6.73 -1.34 -6.50
C ALA A 111 -7.30 -2.50 -5.67
N THR A 112 -6.41 -3.21 -4.98
CA THR A 112 -6.76 -4.27 -4.03
C THR A 112 -6.24 -3.93 -2.65
N GLY A 113 -7.10 -4.07 -1.62
CA GLY A 113 -6.80 -3.82 -0.23
C GLY A 113 -6.99 -5.07 0.63
N GLU A 114 -6.03 -5.30 1.51
CA GLU A 114 -6.04 -6.37 2.51
C GLU A 114 -5.71 -5.77 3.88
N ALA A 115 -6.59 -6.00 4.86
CA ALA A 115 -6.38 -5.54 6.24
C ALA A 115 -6.28 -6.73 7.19
N ALA A 116 -5.32 -6.67 8.12
CA ALA A 116 -5.17 -7.63 9.20
C ALA A 116 -4.55 -6.95 10.42
N GLY A 117 -5.17 -7.13 11.60
CA GLY A 117 -4.78 -6.40 12.80
C GLY A 117 -4.76 -4.89 12.57
N ASN A 118 -3.68 -4.23 12.89
CA ASN A 118 -3.52 -2.78 12.72
C ASN A 118 -3.03 -2.35 11.34
N ALA A 119 -2.84 -3.28 10.40
CA ALA A 119 -2.22 -3.00 9.10
C ALA A 119 -3.22 -3.07 7.95
N LEU A 120 -3.04 -2.20 6.96
CA LEU A 120 -3.65 -2.26 5.63
C LEU A 120 -2.53 -2.28 4.59
N ARG A 121 -2.62 -3.19 3.64
CA ARG A 121 -1.82 -3.22 2.42
C ARG A 121 -2.70 -2.84 1.24
N TRP A 122 -2.30 -1.82 0.47
CA TRP A 122 -3.05 -1.29 -0.66
C TRP A 122 -2.19 -1.34 -1.92
N ARG A 123 -2.61 -2.10 -2.93
CA ARG A 123 -1.84 -2.31 -4.16
C ARG A 123 -2.60 -1.82 -5.37
N TYR A 124 -1.93 -1.06 -6.23
CA TYR A 124 -2.53 -0.50 -7.45
C TYR A 124 -1.47 -0.14 -8.48
N VAL A 125 -1.91 0.13 -9.68
CA VAL A 125 -1.09 0.67 -10.77
C VAL A 125 -1.47 2.13 -10.99
N LEU A 126 -0.52 3.03 -10.82
CA LEU A 126 -0.72 4.47 -11.02
C LEU A 126 -0.32 4.87 -12.45
N ALA A 127 -1.18 5.58 -13.16
CA ALA A 127 -0.87 6.26 -14.41
C ALA A 127 -0.17 7.59 -14.11
N LEU A 128 1.16 7.58 -14.02
CA LEU A 128 1.97 8.73 -13.59
C LEU A 128 2.44 9.56 -14.80
N PRO A 129 2.00 10.81 -14.95
CA PRO A 129 2.53 11.71 -15.97
C PRO A 129 3.91 12.26 -15.56
N VAL A 130 4.91 12.06 -16.42
CA VAL A 130 6.27 12.59 -16.25
C VAL A 130 6.75 13.12 -17.61
N ASP A 131 7.10 14.38 -17.69
CA ASP A 131 7.65 15.04 -18.89
C ASP A 131 6.81 14.79 -20.17
N GLY A 132 5.48 14.88 -20.04
CA GLY A 132 4.54 14.69 -21.17
C GLY A 132 4.30 13.24 -21.58
N LYS A 133 4.85 12.27 -20.86
CA LYS A 133 4.58 10.84 -21.03
C LYS A 133 3.88 10.27 -19.80
N VAL A 134 3.08 9.23 -20.00
CA VAL A 134 2.41 8.52 -18.91
C VAL A 134 3.13 7.17 -18.68
N TYR A 135 3.51 6.93 -17.44
CA TYR A 135 4.13 5.68 -17.01
C TYR A 135 3.20 4.95 -16.05
N ASN A 136 3.00 3.66 -16.28
CA ASN A 136 2.30 2.80 -15.35
C ASN A 136 3.28 2.32 -14.29
N VAL A 137 3.04 2.70 -13.04
CA VAL A 137 3.91 2.40 -11.90
C VAL A 137 3.15 1.58 -10.87
N ASP A 138 3.72 0.43 -10.49
CA ASP A 138 3.17 -0.41 -9.42
C ASP A 138 3.42 0.24 -8.06
N PHE A 139 2.36 0.40 -7.27
CA PHE A 139 2.37 0.85 -5.89
C PHE A 139 1.97 -0.28 -4.95
N ASP A 140 2.68 -0.34 -3.82
CA ASP A 140 2.43 -1.28 -2.72
C ASP A 140 2.52 -0.46 -1.42
N ASP A 141 1.37 0.08 -1.01
CA ASP A 141 1.28 0.98 0.13
C ASP A 141 0.95 0.18 1.39
N TRP A 142 1.66 0.48 2.47
CA TRP A 142 1.42 -0.07 3.78
C TRP A 142 1.02 1.04 4.74
N MET A 143 -0.09 0.86 5.42
CA MET A 143 -0.60 1.78 6.43
C MET A 143 -0.75 1.04 7.75
N PHE A 144 -0.39 1.70 8.84
CA PHE A 144 -0.47 1.13 10.18
C PHE A 144 -1.21 2.09 11.10
N LEU A 145 -2.24 1.58 11.75
CA LEU A 145 -2.90 2.31 12.83
C LEU A 145 -2.01 2.22 14.07
N MET A 146 -1.58 3.37 14.58
CA MET A 146 -0.58 3.44 15.64
C MET A 146 -1.21 3.55 17.04
N ASP A 147 -2.34 4.24 17.11
CA ASP A 147 -3.15 4.46 18.32
C ASP A 147 -4.61 4.76 17.94
N ASP A 148 -5.49 4.89 18.93
CA ASP A 148 -6.93 5.17 18.76
C ASP A 148 -7.19 6.65 18.46
#